data_3c706a497e8c1e30860eee0c00465e0a
#
_entry.id   3c706a497e8c1e30860eee0c00465e0a
#
_cell.length_a   1.000
_cell.length_b   1.000
_cell.length_c   1.000
_cell.angle_alpha   90.00
_cell.angle_beta   90.00
_cell.angle_gamma   90.00
#
_symmetry.space_group_name_H-M   'P 1'
#
loop_
_entity.id
_entity.type
_entity.pdbx_description
1 polymer ?
#
loop_
_entity_poly.entity_id
_entity_poly.type
_entity_poly.pdbx_seq_one_letter_code
_entity_poly.pdbx_strand_id
1 'polypeptide(L)'
;MGAMNDSPEANDCELCRAERMTEWFHEDELCWIAECEQCYVPMVVWKRHDPNPAAEIRVELLAHLGRVVSAHYGYEHWVDDNMRSIPTHYHAHARPKGRFYGHGLRRG
;
A
#
# COMPACT_ATOMS: atom_id res chain seq x y z
N MET A 1 -13.79 -21.46 -8.45
CA MET A 1 -14.22 -21.33 -7.69
C MET A 1 -13.52 -20.67 -6.70
N GLY A 2 -13.29 -19.86 -6.37
CA GLY A 2 -12.66 -19.04 -5.42
C GLY A 2 -12.46 -19.62 -4.05
N ALA A 3 -12.38 -20.89 -4.01
CA ALA A 3 -12.38 -21.54 -2.73
C ALA A 3 -11.22 -21.16 -1.86
N MET A 4 -10.09 -20.82 -2.48
CA MET A 4 -8.97 -20.55 -1.68
C MET A 4 -9.08 -19.25 -0.95
N ASN A 5 -9.99 -18.39 -1.26
CA ASN A 5 -10.15 -17.13 -0.58
C ASN A 5 -11.38 -17.10 0.28
N ASP A 6 -11.83 -18.26 0.74
CA ASP A 6 -13.10 -18.31 1.44
C ASP A 6 -12.97 -18.11 2.94
N SER A 7 -11.79 -17.86 3.47
CA SER A 7 -11.67 -17.61 4.90
C SER A 7 -12.44 -16.34 5.26
N PRO A 8 -13.15 -16.33 6.39
CA PRO A 8 -13.87 -15.12 6.80
C PRO A 8 -12.96 -13.90 6.94
N GLU A 9 -11.71 -14.12 7.35
CA GLU A 9 -10.79 -13.02 7.50
C GLU A 9 -10.48 -12.35 6.17
N ALA A 10 -10.27 -13.15 5.13
CA ALA A 10 -10.00 -12.59 3.81
C ALA A 10 -11.22 -11.88 3.26
N ASN A 11 -12.41 -12.43 3.48
CA ASN A 11 -13.63 -11.80 2.99
C ASN A 11 -13.92 -10.47 3.67
N ASP A 12 -13.52 -10.33 4.92
CA ASP A 12 -13.74 -9.10 5.65
C ASP A 12 -12.61 -8.11 5.49
N CYS A 13 -11.54 -8.48 4.82
CA CYS A 13 -10.38 -7.61 4.70
C CYS A 13 -10.59 -6.62 3.55
N GLU A 14 -10.60 -5.36 3.89
CA GLU A 14 -10.77 -4.29 2.93
C GLU A 14 -9.70 -4.33 1.85
N LEU A 15 -8.48 -4.68 2.22
CA LEU A 15 -7.37 -4.74 1.26
C LEU A 15 -7.47 -5.95 0.34
N CYS A 16 -8.05 -7.05 0.80
CA CYS A 16 -8.28 -8.19 -0.07
C CYS A 16 -9.34 -7.89 -1.12
N ARG A 17 -10.34 -7.08 -0.76
CA ARG A 17 -11.38 -6.70 -1.71
C ARG A 17 -10.87 -5.71 -2.75
N ALA A 18 -9.81 -4.99 -2.42
CA ALA A 18 -9.12 -4.11 -3.36
C ALA A 18 -10.06 -3.16 -4.10
N GLU A 19 -10.95 -2.54 -3.37
CA GLU A 19 -11.88 -1.59 -3.97
C GLU A 19 -11.13 -0.33 -4.35
N ARG A 20 -11.42 0.21 -5.52
CA ARG A 20 -10.70 1.40 -5.99
C ARG A 20 -11.41 2.65 -5.49
N MET A 21 -11.13 3.00 -4.24
CA MET A 21 -11.69 4.18 -3.62
C MET A 21 -10.92 5.45 -4.01
N THR A 22 -9.66 5.29 -4.39
CA THR A 22 -8.80 6.40 -4.80
C THR A 22 -8.09 6.00 -6.09
N GLU A 23 -7.28 6.89 -6.62
CA GLU A 23 -6.53 6.61 -7.84
C GLU A 23 -5.48 5.53 -7.58
N TRP A 24 -5.39 4.56 -8.49
CA TRP A 24 -4.36 3.53 -8.43
C TRP A 24 -3.22 3.94 -9.34
N PHE A 25 -2.00 3.92 -8.83
CA PHE A 25 -0.80 4.31 -9.57
C PHE A 25 -0.10 3.11 -10.18
N HIS A 26 -0.33 1.90 -9.68
CA HIS A 26 0.40 0.72 -10.12
C HIS A 26 -0.40 -0.51 -9.73
N GLU A 27 -0.37 -1.52 -10.59
CA GLU A 27 -0.91 -2.83 -10.24
C GLU A 27 -0.19 -3.87 -11.06
N ASP A 28 0.27 -4.94 -10.42
CA ASP A 28 0.85 -6.09 -11.12
C ASP A 28 0.48 -7.36 -10.35
N GLU A 29 1.16 -8.46 -10.63
CA GLU A 29 0.86 -9.73 -9.99
C GLU A 29 1.20 -9.72 -8.50
N LEU A 30 2.10 -8.88 -8.10
CA LEU A 30 2.59 -8.85 -6.73
C LEU A 30 1.78 -7.92 -5.84
N CYS A 31 1.43 -6.75 -6.34
CA CYS A 31 0.87 -5.69 -5.49
C CYS A 31 0.07 -4.68 -6.28
N TRP A 32 -0.60 -3.81 -5.54
CA TRP A 32 -1.17 -2.60 -6.12
C TRP A 32 -0.78 -1.42 -5.23
N ILE A 33 -0.74 -0.23 -5.83
CA ILE A 33 -0.36 0.98 -5.12
C ILE A 33 -1.39 2.06 -5.43
N ALA A 34 -1.94 2.64 -4.38
CA ALA A 34 -2.97 3.67 -4.51
C ALA A 34 -2.75 4.73 -3.44
N GLU A 35 -3.39 5.87 -3.60
CA GLU A 35 -3.37 6.87 -2.55
C GLU A 35 -4.27 6.40 -1.41
N CYS A 36 -3.78 6.47 -0.19
CA CYS A 36 -4.57 6.13 0.99
C CYS A 36 -5.63 7.20 1.18
N GLU A 37 -6.90 6.79 1.28
CA GLU A 37 -7.98 7.77 1.34
C GLU A 37 -8.00 8.55 2.66
N GLN A 38 -7.36 8.04 3.68
CA GLN A 38 -7.33 8.71 4.98
C GLN A 38 -6.12 9.60 5.14
N CYS A 39 -4.99 9.23 4.54
CA CYS A 39 -3.73 9.91 4.76
C CYS A 39 -3.27 10.74 3.57
N TYR A 40 -3.83 10.48 2.40
CA TYR A 40 -3.47 11.15 1.14
C TYR A 40 -2.01 10.93 0.74
N VAL A 41 -1.42 9.81 1.14
CA VAL A 41 -0.08 9.41 0.74
C VAL A 41 -0.16 8.06 0.02
N PRO A 42 0.81 7.70 -0.82
CA PRO A 42 0.74 6.43 -1.53
C PRO A 42 0.94 5.24 -0.59
N MET A 43 0.21 4.18 -0.87
CA MET A 43 0.23 2.97 -0.07
C MET A 43 0.39 1.79 -0.99
N VAL A 44 1.37 0.92 -0.72
CA VAL A 44 1.53 -0.34 -1.43
C VAL A 44 0.82 -1.43 -0.65
N VAL A 45 0.10 -2.29 -1.37
CA VAL A 45 -0.63 -3.40 -0.77
C VAL A 45 -0.19 -4.69 -1.45
N TRP A 46 0.30 -5.64 -0.67
CA TRP A 46 0.67 -6.96 -1.18
C TRP A 46 -0.62 -7.71 -1.52
N LYS A 47 -0.63 -8.42 -2.62
CA LYS A 47 -1.85 -9.10 -3.06
C LYS A 47 -2.14 -10.38 -2.28
N ARG A 48 -1.32 -10.73 -1.32
CA ARG A 48 -1.52 -11.91 -0.50
C ARG A 48 -2.01 -11.50 0.89
N HIS A 49 -3.01 -12.18 1.40
CA HIS A 49 -3.54 -11.88 2.73
C HIS A 49 -2.63 -12.51 3.78
N ASP A 50 -1.57 -11.81 4.14
CA ASP A 50 -0.54 -12.27 5.06
C ASP A 50 0.17 -11.03 5.59
N PRO A 51 0.45 -10.93 6.88
CA PRO A 51 1.11 -9.75 7.42
C PRO A 51 2.64 -9.78 7.29
N ASN A 52 3.23 -10.92 6.92
CA ASN A 52 4.67 -11.08 6.99
C ASN A 52 5.29 -11.57 5.69
N PRO A 53 5.48 -10.69 4.70
CA PRO A 53 6.16 -11.10 3.48
C PRO A 53 7.62 -11.45 3.76
N ALA A 54 8.17 -12.37 2.98
CA ALA A 54 9.60 -12.67 3.04
C ALA A 54 10.41 -11.41 2.72
N ALA A 55 11.64 -11.36 3.19
CA ALA A 55 12.46 -10.16 3.06
C ALA A 55 12.59 -9.70 1.60
N GLU A 56 12.80 -10.63 0.67
CA GLU A 56 12.97 -10.23 -0.72
C GLU A 56 11.65 -9.73 -1.33
N ILE A 57 10.52 -10.23 -0.88
CA ILE A 57 9.22 -9.72 -1.32
C ILE A 57 9.02 -8.31 -0.77
N ARG A 58 9.35 -8.10 0.48
CA ARG A 58 9.20 -6.78 1.10
C ARG A 58 10.04 -5.74 0.39
N VAL A 59 11.29 -6.09 0.05
CA VAL A 59 12.16 -5.19 -0.68
C VAL A 59 11.53 -4.81 -2.03
N GLU A 60 10.96 -5.77 -2.72
CA GLU A 60 10.36 -5.50 -4.01
C GLU A 60 9.11 -4.62 -3.88
N LEU A 61 8.28 -4.89 -2.88
CA LEU A 61 7.11 -4.05 -2.62
C LEU A 61 7.50 -2.60 -2.35
N LEU A 62 8.53 -2.42 -1.54
CA LEU A 62 8.95 -1.07 -1.19
C LEU A 62 9.67 -0.37 -2.34
N ALA A 63 10.30 -1.13 -3.22
CA ALA A 63 10.91 -0.54 -4.43
C ALA A 63 9.83 -0.02 -5.38
N HIS A 64 8.73 -0.76 -5.55
CA HIS A 64 7.60 -0.28 -6.34
C HIS A 64 7.02 0.99 -5.74
N LEU A 65 6.85 1.01 -4.42
CA LEU A 65 6.33 2.19 -3.72
C LEU A 65 7.22 3.40 -3.95
N GLY A 66 8.54 3.21 -3.86
CA GLY A 66 9.48 4.31 -4.08
C GLY A 66 9.38 4.89 -5.48
N ARG A 67 9.17 4.04 -6.48
CA ARG A 67 9.02 4.53 -7.86
C ARG A 67 7.75 5.38 -8.02
N VAL A 68 6.67 4.99 -7.36
CA VAL A 68 5.43 5.78 -7.40
C VAL A 68 5.63 7.14 -6.72
N VAL A 69 6.33 7.15 -5.59
CA VAL A 69 6.61 8.41 -4.90
C VAL A 69 7.41 9.35 -5.80
N SER A 70 8.45 8.81 -6.46
CA SER A 70 9.29 9.63 -7.33
C SER A 70 8.50 10.17 -8.52
N ALA A 71 7.61 9.37 -9.08
CA ALA A 71 6.88 9.75 -10.28
C ALA A 71 5.72 10.70 -10.00
N HIS A 72 5.04 10.53 -8.86
CA HIS A 72 3.77 11.22 -8.64
C HIS A 72 3.78 12.20 -7.47
N TYR A 73 4.70 12.07 -6.53
CA TYR A 73 4.71 12.91 -5.35
C TYR A 73 5.95 13.78 -5.23
N GLY A 74 7.12 13.22 -5.49
CA GLY A 74 8.35 14.00 -5.55
C GLY A 74 8.91 14.45 -4.22
N TYR A 75 8.52 13.85 -3.11
CA TYR A 75 9.08 14.19 -1.82
C TYR A 75 9.98 13.07 -1.31
N GLU A 76 10.84 13.38 -0.36
CA GLU A 76 11.58 12.36 0.36
C GLU A 76 10.62 11.67 1.32
N HIS A 77 10.69 10.35 1.39
CA HIS A 77 9.73 9.62 2.19
C HIS A 77 10.41 8.63 3.14
N TRP A 78 9.66 8.22 4.16
CA TRP A 78 10.00 7.09 4.99
C TRP A 78 8.85 6.09 4.91
N VAL A 79 9.17 4.82 5.15
CA VAL A 79 8.18 3.76 5.01
C VAL A 79 7.52 3.52 6.37
N ASP A 80 6.20 3.59 6.39
CA ASP A 80 5.43 3.31 7.57
C ASP A 80 4.64 2.04 7.31
N ASP A 81 5.14 0.91 7.77
CA ASP A 81 4.43 -0.36 7.65
C ASP A 81 3.86 -0.81 8.99
N ASN A 82 3.54 0.11 9.86
CA ASN A 82 2.84 -0.17 11.08
C ASN A 82 1.35 -0.35 10.75
N MET A 83 0.92 -1.60 10.70
CA MET A 83 -0.41 -1.94 10.19
C MET A 83 -1.46 -1.82 11.28
N ARG A 84 -1.72 -0.61 11.72
CA ARG A 84 -2.61 -0.38 12.86
C ARG A 84 -4.06 -0.73 12.60
N SER A 85 -4.54 -0.41 11.39
CA SER A 85 -5.94 -0.61 11.06
C SER A 85 -6.24 -1.99 10.52
N ILE A 86 -5.34 -2.56 9.76
CA ILE A 86 -5.52 -3.87 9.15
C ILE A 86 -4.26 -4.69 9.39
N PRO A 87 -4.12 -5.25 10.60
CA PRO A 87 -2.86 -5.91 10.98
C PRO A 87 -2.63 -7.28 10.35
N THR A 88 -3.61 -7.82 9.63
CA THR A 88 -3.50 -9.17 9.07
C THR A 88 -3.11 -9.18 7.60
N HIS A 89 -2.91 -8.00 6.98
CA HIS A 89 -2.62 -7.92 5.55
C HIS A 89 -1.52 -6.88 5.34
N TYR A 90 -0.35 -7.30 4.84
CA TYR A 90 0.78 -6.38 4.72
C TYR A 90 0.48 -5.23 3.78
N HIS A 91 0.69 -4.04 4.25
CA HIS A 91 0.64 -2.82 3.46
C HIS A 91 1.55 -1.80 4.10
N ALA A 92 2.00 -0.84 3.31
CA ALA A 92 2.92 0.17 3.81
C ALA A 92 2.64 1.50 3.14
N HIS A 93 2.80 2.57 3.90
CA HIS A 93 2.61 3.94 3.43
C HIS A 93 3.97 4.60 3.22
N ALA A 94 4.07 5.46 2.22
CA ALA A 94 5.26 6.29 2.02
C ALA A 94 4.92 7.68 2.52
N ARG A 95 5.39 8.02 3.71
CA ARG A 95 5.06 9.29 4.34
C ARG A 95 6.17 10.31 4.11
N PRO A 96 5.84 11.58 3.92
CA PRO A 96 6.88 12.59 3.71
C PRO A 96 7.72 12.78 4.96
N LYS A 97 9.00 13.02 4.75
CA LYS A 97 9.89 13.32 5.85
C LYS A 97 9.77 14.77 6.27
N GLY A 98 10.18 15.06 7.47
CA GLY A 98 10.23 16.41 7.98
C GLY A 98 8.89 16.86 8.48
N ARG A 99 8.56 18.13 8.23
CA ARG A 99 7.36 18.72 8.79
C ARG A 99 6.15 18.62 7.92
N PHE A 100 6.29 18.00 6.76
CA PHE A 100 5.17 17.86 5.85
C PHE A 100 4.28 16.73 6.31
N TYR A 101 2.99 16.89 6.12
CA TYR A 101 2.02 15.92 6.59
C TYR A 101 1.30 15.19 5.48
N GLY A 102 1.75 15.34 4.27
CA GLY A 102 1.26 14.55 3.17
C GLY A 102 0.11 15.11 2.39
N HIS A 103 -0.71 15.92 3.01
CA HIS A 103 -1.88 16.42 2.33
C HIS A 103 -1.47 17.39 1.22
N GLY A 104 -1.96 17.13 0.01
CA GLY A 104 -1.71 18.02 -1.09
C GLY A 104 -0.32 18.00 -1.66
N LEU A 105 0.49 17.03 -1.30
CA LEU A 105 1.86 16.97 -1.80
C LEU A 105 1.99 16.22 -3.12
N ARG A 106 0.93 15.65 -3.62
CA ARG A 106 0.99 14.92 -4.88
C ARG A 106 1.27 15.89 -6.02
N ARG A 107 2.22 15.50 -6.88
CA ARG A 107 2.62 16.32 -7.98
C ARG A 107 1.54 16.36 -9.06
N GLY A 108 1.22 17.50 -9.52
CA GLY A 108 0.39 17.79 -10.64
C GLY A 108 -0.81 17.14 -10.96
#